data_ea463b09c543dbdb85ff00be193067ad
#
_entry.id   ea463b09c543dbdb85ff00be193067ad
#
_cell.length_a   1.000
_cell.length_b   1.000
_cell.length_c   1.000
_cell.angle_alpha   90.00
_cell.angle_beta   90.00
_cell.angle_gamma   90.00
#
_symmetry.space_group_name_H-M   'P 1'
#
loop_
_entity.id
_entity.type
_entity.pdbx_description
1 polymer ?
#
loop_
_entity_poly.entity_id
_entity_poly.type
_entity_poly.pdbx_seq_one_letter_code
_entity_poly.pdbx_strand_id
1 'polypeptide(L)'
;MSRRARAAAAISMMLLVVVVLVVRSRAAFDNNNATSLPASQSAGAPLEQRTKTAGCAMAGALPDHACTPGEVFEGVMAEKICASRYARSVRDVPVAEKDQVYAEYGIVSRQPGQYEVDHLISLELGGSNGIANLWPETTEPRPGYHEKDRFENYLHDKVCHGAISLSEAQRRIAEDWLKYWNEAGEP
;
A
#
# COMPACT_ATOMS: atom_id res chain seq x y z
N MET A 1 11.37 77.81 19.23
CA MET A 1 11.47 76.47 18.57
C MET A 1 10.71 76.54 17.26
N SER A 2 11.38 76.32 16.14
CA SER A 2 10.84 76.55 14.82
C SER A 2 9.87 75.42 14.41
N ARG A 3 8.84 75.75 13.59
CA ARG A 3 7.84 74.81 13.08
C ARG A 3 8.47 73.56 12.40
N ARG A 4 9.72 73.69 11.92
CA ARG A 4 10.48 72.59 11.31
C ARG A 4 10.94 71.50 12.31
N ALA A 5 11.25 71.88 13.57
CA ALA A 5 11.68 70.93 14.60
C ALA A 5 10.47 70.07 15.10
N ARG A 6 9.27 70.61 15.07
CA ARG A 6 8.07 69.85 15.47
C ARG A 6 7.62 68.83 14.41
N ALA A 7 7.83 69.10 13.14
CA ALA A 7 7.50 68.19 12.06
C ALA A 7 8.46 66.96 12.04
N ALA A 8 9.75 67.18 12.32
CA ALA A 8 10.73 66.10 12.36
C ALA A 8 10.48 65.12 13.52
N ALA A 9 10.05 65.63 14.68
CA ALA A 9 9.73 64.78 15.85
C ALA A 9 8.49 63.94 15.63
N ALA A 10 7.47 64.46 14.93
CA ALA A 10 6.23 63.71 14.64
C ALA A 10 6.46 62.59 13.63
N ILE A 11 7.31 62.79 12.62
CA ILE A 11 7.63 61.76 11.61
C ILE A 11 8.45 60.63 12.23
N SER A 12 9.40 60.95 13.13
CA SER A 12 10.20 59.94 13.81
C SER A 12 9.41 59.05 14.72
N MET A 13 8.37 59.60 15.41
CA MET A 13 7.52 58.82 16.28
C MET A 13 6.56 57.95 15.50
N MET A 14 6.07 58.35 14.33
CA MET A 14 5.22 57.56 13.46
C MET A 14 5.98 56.38 12.83
N LEU A 15 7.24 56.56 12.44
CA LEU A 15 8.09 55.50 11.94
C LEU A 15 8.40 54.43 13.01
N LEU A 16 8.57 54.83 14.27
CA LEU A 16 8.79 53.90 15.37
C LEU A 16 7.57 53.06 15.68
N VAL A 17 6.36 53.62 15.60
CA VAL A 17 5.12 52.91 15.80
C VAL A 17 4.88 51.88 14.68
N VAL A 18 5.18 52.25 13.42
CA VAL A 18 5.01 51.33 12.28
C VAL A 18 6.02 50.17 12.35
N VAL A 19 7.26 50.45 12.75
CA VAL A 19 8.31 49.40 12.91
C VAL A 19 7.93 48.41 14.04
N VAL A 20 7.42 48.94 15.17
CA VAL A 20 6.97 48.09 16.31
C VAL A 20 5.75 47.23 15.92
N LEU A 21 4.80 47.78 15.15
CA LEU A 21 3.64 47.04 14.65
C LEU A 21 4.04 45.96 13.63
N VAL A 22 4.98 46.25 12.72
CA VAL A 22 5.44 45.28 11.76
C VAL A 22 6.25 44.16 12.42
N VAL A 23 7.06 44.46 13.43
CA VAL A 23 7.79 43.43 14.18
C VAL A 23 6.86 42.56 15.01
N ARG A 24 5.79 43.14 15.61
CA ARG A 24 4.79 42.32 16.34
C ARG A 24 3.91 41.49 15.43
N SER A 25 3.65 41.94 14.21
CA SER A 25 2.88 41.13 13.24
C SER A 25 3.68 39.93 12.68
N ARG A 26 5.03 40.00 12.68
CA ARG A 26 5.85 38.87 12.25
C ARG A 26 6.06 37.82 13.34
N ALA A 27 5.93 38.17 14.61
CA ALA A 27 6.05 37.21 15.70
C ALA A 27 4.77 36.36 15.92
N ALA A 28 3.67 36.64 15.22
CA ALA A 28 2.42 35.91 15.36
C ALA A 28 2.16 34.84 14.28
N PHE A 29 3.11 34.65 13.34
CA PHE A 29 2.98 33.68 12.24
C PHE A 29 3.93 32.50 12.28
N ASP A 30 4.76 32.38 13.32
CA ASP A 30 5.65 31.22 13.51
C ASP A 30 5.04 30.17 14.46
N ASN A 31 3.71 30.06 14.51
CA ASN A 31 3.07 28.84 14.99
C ASN A 31 2.71 27.94 13.81
N ASN A 32 3.71 27.62 12.99
CA ASN A 32 3.72 26.36 12.28
C ASN A 32 3.93 25.26 13.33
N ASN A 33 2.87 25.00 14.05
CA ASN A 33 2.63 23.65 14.54
C ASN A 33 2.41 22.81 13.28
N ALA A 34 3.47 22.54 12.54
CA ALA A 34 3.55 21.34 11.79
C ALA A 34 3.44 20.25 12.87
N THR A 35 2.20 19.93 13.21
CA THR A 35 1.89 18.59 13.68
C THR A 35 2.41 17.72 12.55
N SER A 36 3.66 17.30 12.64
CA SER A 36 4.10 16.08 12.04
C SER A 36 3.06 15.09 12.56
N LEU A 37 2.07 14.80 11.73
CA LEU A 37 1.33 13.57 11.87
C LEU A 37 2.44 12.55 12.09
N PRO A 38 2.46 11.83 13.23
CA PRO A 38 3.30 10.67 13.29
C PRO A 38 2.94 9.96 12.00
N ALA A 39 3.93 9.62 11.18
CA ALA A 39 3.77 8.60 10.19
C ALA A 39 3.33 7.40 11.02
N SER A 40 2.04 7.32 11.26
CA SER A 40 1.38 6.12 11.70
C SER A 40 1.68 5.19 10.56
N GLN A 41 2.77 4.48 10.69
CA GLN A 41 3.01 3.26 9.98
C GLN A 41 1.90 2.35 10.49
N SER A 42 0.75 2.53 9.85
CA SER A 42 -0.33 1.60 9.91
C SER A 42 0.30 0.27 9.54
N ALA A 43 0.59 -0.56 10.55
CA ALA A 43 0.55 -1.98 10.34
C ALA A 43 -0.65 -2.20 9.42
N GLY A 44 -0.46 -2.87 8.29
CA GLY A 44 -1.48 -2.99 7.27
C GLY A 44 -2.82 -3.29 7.92
N ALA A 45 -3.91 -2.78 7.36
CA ALA A 45 -5.24 -3.07 7.89
C ALA A 45 -5.30 -4.55 8.22
N PRO A 46 -5.85 -4.96 9.38
CA PRO A 46 -5.91 -6.37 9.72
C PRO A 46 -6.61 -7.05 8.56
N LEU A 47 -5.85 -7.87 7.86
CA LEU A 47 -6.40 -8.72 6.82
C LEU A 47 -7.44 -9.59 7.51
N GLU A 48 -8.56 -9.79 6.84
CA GLU A 48 -9.66 -10.54 7.41
C GLU A 48 -9.18 -11.91 7.88
N GLN A 49 -9.69 -12.39 9.00
CA GLN A 49 -9.31 -13.69 9.52
C GLN A 49 -9.81 -14.78 8.57
N ARG A 50 -8.96 -15.71 8.18
CA ARG A 50 -9.35 -16.91 7.44
C ARG A 50 -10.38 -17.71 8.23
N THR A 51 -11.57 -17.89 7.65
CA THR A 51 -12.73 -18.52 8.30
C THR A 51 -13.13 -19.86 7.68
N LYS A 52 -12.51 -20.25 6.55
CA LYS A 52 -12.83 -21.45 5.78
C LYS A 52 -11.56 -22.16 5.33
N THR A 53 -11.53 -23.48 5.40
CA THR A 53 -10.37 -24.32 5.10
C THR A 53 -10.68 -25.49 4.18
N ALA A 54 -11.89 -25.54 3.60
CA ALA A 54 -12.30 -26.56 2.65
C ALA A 54 -13.53 -26.08 1.86
N GLY A 55 -13.74 -26.63 0.67
CA GLY A 55 -14.85 -26.23 -0.21
C GLY A 55 -14.72 -24.77 -0.68
N CYS A 56 -13.50 -24.27 -0.80
CA CYS A 56 -13.21 -22.95 -1.33
C CYS A 56 -13.63 -22.88 -2.79
N ALA A 57 -14.12 -21.70 -3.23
CA ALA A 57 -14.59 -21.51 -4.60
C ALA A 57 -14.08 -20.19 -5.17
N MET A 58 -13.33 -20.25 -6.26
CA MET A 58 -12.93 -19.06 -7.01
C MET A 58 -14.14 -18.38 -7.63
N ALA A 59 -14.13 -17.04 -7.64
CA ALA A 59 -15.11 -16.21 -8.34
C ALA A 59 -14.44 -15.57 -9.57
N GLY A 60 -14.40 -16.31 -10.69
CA GLY A 60 -13.60 -15.89 -11.85
C GLY A 60 -12.10 -15.91 -11.50
N ALA A 61 -11.44 -14.78 -11.65
CA ALA A 61 -10.03 -14.62 -11.30
C ALA A 61 -9.82 -14.07 -9.87
N LEU A 62 -10.79 -14.22 -8.99
CA LEU A 62 -10.68 -13.86 -7.58
C LEU A 62 -10.73 -15.09 -6.69
N PRO A 63 -9.95 -15.15 -5.59
CA PRO A 63 -10.02 -16.23 -4.63
C PRO A 63 -11.33 -16.21 -3.82
N ASP A 64 -11.57 -17.29 -3.08
CA ASP A 64 -12.55 -17.27 -1.99
C ASP A 64 -11.94 -16.54 -0.78
N HIS A 65 -12.38 -15.32 -0.51
CA HIS A 65 -11.84 -14.51 0.59
C HIS A 65 -12.00 -15.16 1.98
N ALA A 66 -12.98 -16.04 2.16
CA ALA A 66 -13.08 -16.79 3.41
C ALA A 66 -11.95 -17.83 3.57
N CYS A 67 -11.38 -18.31 2.47
CA CYS A 67 -10.24 -19.23 2.43
C CYS A 67 -8.91 -18.49 2.30
N THR A 68 -8.88 -17.46 1.47
CA THR A 68 -7.67 -16.70 1.12
C THR A 68 -7.96 -15.20 1.28
N PRO A 69 -8.03 -14.70 2.51
CA PRO A 69 -8.28 -13.26 2.76
C PRO A 69 -7.06 -12.39 2.42
N GLY A 70 -5.90 -13.00 2.22
CA GLY A 70 -4.61 -12.34 2.11
C GLY A 70 -3.92 -12.24 3.47
N GLU A 71 -2.59 -12.35 3.46
CA GLU A 71 -1.74 -12.24 4.65
C GLU A 71 -0.41 -11.60 4.28
N VAL A 72 0.15 -10.80 5.18
CA VAL A 72 1.44 -10.13 5.00
C VAL A 72 2.44 -10.58 6.05
N PHE A 73 3.74 -10.48 5.74
CA PHE A 73 4.78 -10.65 6.74
C PHE A 73 4.67 -9.57 7.81
N GLU A 74 4.79 -9.97 9.08
CA GLU A 74 4.76 -9.05 10.19
C GLU A 74 5.88 -8.00 10.10
N GLY A 75 5.53 -6.74 10.31
CA GLY A 75 6.50 -5.64 10.31
C GLY A 75 7.16 -5.37 8.96
N VAL A 76 6.56 -5.82 7.84
CA VAL A 76 7.06 -5.49 6.51
C VAL A 76 6.88 -4.00 6.20
N MET A 77 7.90 -3.37 5.61
CA MET A 77 7.92 -1.95 5.27
C MET A 77 8.31 -1.75 3.81
N ALA A 78 7.92 -0.58 3.25
CA ALA A 78 8.19 -0.24 1.85
C ALA A 78 9.68 -0.29 1.52
N GLU A 79 10.55 0.22 2.37
CA GLU A 79 12.00 0.20 2.17
C GLU A 79 12.55 -1.22 2.01
N LYS A 80 11.94 -2.18 2.69
CA LYS A 80 12.36 -3.59 2.63
C LYS A 80 11.91 -4.25 1.34
N ILE A 81 10.66 -4.04 0.92
CA ILE A 81 10.14 -4.65 -0.32
C ILE A 81 10.77 -4.06 -1.57
N CYS A 82 11.18 -2.80 -1.53
CA CYS A 82 11.87 -2.13 -2.64
C CYS A 82 13.36 -2.51 -2.77
N ALA A 83 13.88 -3.29 -1.83
CA ALA A 83 15.23 -3.82 -1.95
C ALA A 83 15.31 -4.87 -3.07
N SER A 84 16.34 -4.78 -3.89
CA SER A 84 16.56 -5.72 -4.99
C SER A 84 16.48 -7.17 -4.52
N ARG A 85 15.71 -8.00 -5.23
CA ARG A 85 15.53 -9.44 -4.99
C ARG A 85 14.77 -9.77 -3.69
N TYR A 86 14.10 -8.84 -3.06
CA TYR A 86 13.34 -9.09 -1.82
C TYR A 86 12.38 -10.28 -1.99
N ALA A 87 11.45 -10.22 -2.93
CA ALA A 87 10.45 -11.28 -3.16
C ALA A 87 11.10 -12.66 -3.33
N ARG A 88 12.20 -12.72 -4.10
CA ARG A 88 12.95 -13.98 -4.29
C ARG A 88 13.58 -14.48 -2.99
N SER A 89 14.02 -13.57 -2.12
CA SER A 89 14.72 -13.95 -0.87
C SER A 89 13.79 -14.48 0.21
N VAL A 90 12.49 -14.20 0.11
CA VAL A 90 11.48 -14.61 1.09
C VAL A 90 10.53 -15.69 0.58
N ARG A 91 10.59 -16.05 -0.70
CA ARG A 91 9.73 -17.09 -1.29
C ARG A 91 10.08 -18.46 -0.71
N ASP A 92 9.12 -19.04 0.00
CA ASP A 92 9.24 -20.38 0.59
C ASP A 92 7.84 -21.01 0.72
N VAL A 93 7.38 -21.67 -0.35
CA VAL A 93 6.10 -22.41 -0.37
C VAL A 93 6.38 -23.88 -0.66
N PRO A 94 6.38 -24.73 0.37
CA PRO A 94 6.61 -26.16 0.22
C PRO A 94 5.58 -26.85 -0.68
N VAL A 95 5.98 -27.96 -1.32
CA VAL A 95 5.06 -28.74 -2.17
C VAL A 95 3.82 -29.20 -1.40
N ALA A 96 3.99 -29.62 -0.15
CA ALA A 96 2.87 -30.06 0.69
C ALA A 96 1.83 -28.96 0.92
N GLU A 97 2.27 -27.70 1.05
CA GLU A 97 1.37 -26.56 1.19
C GLU A 97 0.63 -26.25 -0.11
N LYS A 98 1.31 -26.35 -1.24
CA LYS A 98 0.65 -26.23 -2.56
C LYS A 98 -0.43 -27.32 -2.77
N ASP A 99 -0.13 -28.56 -2.36
CA ASP A 99 -1.09 -29.66 -2.45
C ASP A 99 -2.29 -29.40 -1.51
N GLN A 100 -2.06 -28.81 -0.34
CA GLN A 100 -3.13 -28.41 0.57
C GLN A 100 -4.00 -27.30 -0.04
N VAL A 101 -3.43 -26.29 -0.68
CA VAL A 101 -4.19 -25.24 -1.38
C VAL A 101 -5.09 -25.86 -2.45
N TYR A 102 -4.58 -26.75 -3.29
CA TYR A 102 -5.40 -27.44 -4.28
C TYR A 102 -6.53 -28.27 -3.64
N ALA A 103 -6.25 -28.99 -2.56
CA ALA A 103 -7.26 -29.79 -1.85
C ALA A 103 -8.37 -28.92 -1.28
N GLU A 104 -8.05 -27.78 -0.69
CA GLU A 104 -9.03 -26.84 -0.11
C GLU A 104 -9.97 -26.25 -1.16
N TYR A 105 -9.45 -26.01 -2.38
CA TYR A 105 -10.21 -25.55 -3.53
C TYR A 105 -10.83 -26.69 -4.36
N GLY A 106 -10.74 -27.95 -3.89
CA GLY A 106 -11.34 -29.10 -4.55
C GLY A 106 -10.72 -29.49 -5.88
N ILE A 107 -9.49 -29.07 -6.16
CA ILE A 107 -8.76 -29.36 -7.40
C ILE A 107 -8.01 -30.68 -7.26
N VAL A 108 -8.66 -31.78 -7.63
CA VAL A 108 -8.11 -33.16 -7.54
C VAL A 108 -7.24 -33.55 -8.75
N SER A 109 -7.43 -32.88 -9.89
CA SER A 109 -6.63 -33.09 -11.10
C SER A 109 -6.47 -31.79 -11.86
N ARG A 110 -5.32 -31.58 -12.50
CA ARG A 110 -5.01 -30.38 -13.26
C ARG A 110 -4.04 -30.67 -14.40
N GLN A 111 -4.16 -29.93 -15.46
CA GLN A 111 -3.18 -29.96 -16.55
C GLN A 111 -2.00 -29.04 -16.21
N PRO A 112 -0.78 -29.34 -16.70
CA PRO A 112 0.36 -28.42 -16.59
C PRO A 112 -0.01 -27.01 -17.12
N GLY A 113 0.26 -25.97 -16.32
CA GLY A 113 -0.02 -24.57 -16.67
C GLY A 113 -1.49 -24.14 -16.55
N GLN A 114 -2.38 -25.02 -16.10
CA GLN A 114 -3.80 -24.66 -15.88
C GLN A 114 -3.98 -23.75 -14.66
N TYR A 115 -3.22 -24.02 -13.62
CA TYR A 115 -3.22 -23.25 -12.36
C TYR A 115 -1.79 -22.99 -11.91
N GLU A 116 -1.61 -21.89 -11.24
CA GLU A 116 -0.46 -21.60 -10.39
C GLU A 116 -0.93 -21.45 -8.93
N VAL A 117 -0.20 -22.01 -7.96
CA VAL A 117 -0.43 -21.63 -6.56
C VAL A 117 0.29 -20.33 -6.35
N ASP A 118 -0.50 -19.26 -6.30
CA ASP A 118 -0.01 -17.92 -6.24
C ASP A 118 -0.38 -17.21 -4.92
N HIS A 119 0.35 -16.13 -4.63
CA HIS A 119 0.11 -15.26 -3.49
C HIS A 119 -0.96 -14.22 -3.85
N LEU A 120 -2.06 -14.13 -3.11
CA LEU A 120 -3.07 -13.08 -3.31
C LEU A 120 -2.44 -11.70 -3.16
N ILE A 121 -1.74 -11.46 -2.05
CA ILE A 121 -0.85 -10.31 -1.89
C ILE A 121 0.53 -10.76 -2.28
N SER A 122 1.09 -10.22 -3.35
CA SER A 122 2.37 -10.68 -3.87
C SER A 122 3.50 -10.49 -2.86
N LEU A 123 4.53 -11.34 -2.97
CA LEU A 123 5.75 -11.20 -2.18
C LEU A 123 6.41 -9.82 -2.40
N GLU A 124 6.27 -9.24 -3.59
CA GLU A 124 6.77 -7.90 -3.93
C GLU A 124 6.08 -6.80 -3.15
N LEU A 125 4.87 -7.07 -2.64
CA LEU A 125 4.10 -6.19 -1.76
C LEU A 125 4.16 -6.65 -0.30
N GLY A 126 5.06 -7.58 0.04
CA GLY A 126 5.24 -8.08 1.40
C GLY A 126 4.19 -9.09 1.84
N GLY A 127 3.48 -9.71 0.90
CA GLY A 127 2.62 -10.86 1.17
C GLY A 127 3.41 -12.00 1.82
N SER A 128 2.75 -12.77 2.70
CA SER A 128 3.38 -13.92 3.37
C SER A 128 3.31 -15.19 2.53
N ASN A 129 4.08 -16.21 2.91
CA ASN A 129 3.95 -17.55 2.33
C ASN A 129 2.83 -18.38 2.98
N GLY A 130 2.13 -17.84 3.98
CA GLY A 130 1.08 -18.55 4.70
C GLY A 130 -0.12 -18.90 3.82
N ILE A 131 -0.79 -20.01 4.16
CA ILE A 131 -1.90 -20.55 3.38
C ILE A 131 -3.09 -19.59 3.26
N ALA A 132 -3.24 -18.64 4.18
CA ALA A 132 -4.24 -17.57 4.12
C ALA A 132 -3.99 -16.54 3.00
N ASN A 133 -2.80 -16.61 2.37
CA ASN A 133 -2.40 -15.77 1.26
C ASN A 133 -2.22 -16.56 -0.06
N LEU A 134 -2.47 -17.85 -0.06
CA LEU A 134 -2.21 -18.72 -1.21
C LEU A 134 -3.53 -19.24 -1.81
N TRP A 135 -3.61 -19.26 -3.14
CA TRP A 135 -4.75 -19.77 -3.87
C TRP A 135 -4.37 -20.33 -5.25
N PRO A 136 -5.19 -21.20 -5.86
CA PRO A 136 -4.92 -21.72 -7.19
C PRO A 136 -5.41 -20.74 -8.26
N GLU A 137 -4.55 -19.85 -8.73
CA GLU A 137 -4.88 -18.91 -9.78
C GLU A 137 -4.86 -19.56 -11.16
N THR A 138 -5.82 -19.18 -12.01
CA THR A 138 -5.97 -19.74 -13.36
C THR A 138 -5.28 -18.89 -14.41
N THR A 139 -4.84 -19.54 -15.52
CA THR A 139 -4.41 -18.82 -16.73
C THR A 139 -5.59 -18.29 -17.52
N GLU A 140 -6.67 -19.07 -17.57
CA GLU A 140 -7.86 -18.83 -18.39
C GLU A 140 -9.16 -19.08 -17.56
N PRO A 141 -10.25 -18.33 -17.79
CA PRO A 141 -10.33 -17.24 -18.76
C PRO A 141 -9.56 -16.00 -18.31
N ARG A 142 -9.07 -15.19 -19.25
CA ARG A 142 -8.43 -13.91 -18.93
C ARG A 142 -9.42 -12.89 -18.38
N PRO A 143 -8.95 -11.96 -17.50
CA PRO A 143 -7.61 -11.87 -16.95
C PRO A 143 -7.30 -13.00 -15.95
N GLY A 144 -6.07 -13.51 -15.98
CA GLY A 144 -5.57 -14.57 -15.11
C GLY A 144 -4.24 -14.16 -14.48
N TYR A 145 -3.42 -15.13 -14.03
CA TYR A 145 -2.20 -14.84 -13.29
C TYR A 145 -1.21 -13.96 -14.06
N HIS A 146 -1.14 -14.04 -15.39
CA HIS A 146 -0.28 -13.15 -16.16
C HIS A 146 -0.67 -11.68 -16.09
N GLU A 147 -1.95 -11.38 -16.02
CA GLU A 147 -2.47 -10.03 -15.84
C GLU A 147 -2.23 -9.57 -14.40
N LYS A 148 -2.44 -10.47 -13.44
CA LYS A 148 -2.17 -10.17 -12.01
C LYS A 148 -0.68 -9.88 -11.77
N ASP A 149 0.25 -10.65 -12.32
CA ASP A 149 1.69 -10.40 -12.27
C ASP A 149 2.05 -8.97 -12.73
N ARG A 150 1.43 -8.50 -13.82
CA ARG A 150 1.65 -7.14 -14.30
C ARG A 150 1.10 -6.09 -13.34
N PHE A 151 -0.04 -6.37 -12.73
CA PHE A 151 -0.63 -5.47 -11.74
C PHE A 151 0.19 -5.42 -10.44
N GLU A 152 0.76 -6.53 -10.01
CA GLU A 152 1.70 -6.60 -8.89
C GLU A 152 2.92 -5.72 -9.12
N ASN A 153 3.57 -5.88 -10.27
CA ASN A 153 4.70 -5.04 -10.68
C ASN A 153 4.32 -3.55 -10.71
N TYR A 154 3.13 -3.21 -11.25
CA TYR A 154 2.62 -1.84 -11.27
C TYR A 154 2.43 -1.27 -9.86
N LEU A 155 1.80 -2.02 -8.95
CA LEU A 155 1.61 -1.59 -7.57
C LEU A 155 2.95 -1.45 -6.82
N HIS A 156 3.86 -2.42 -6.99
CA HIS A 156 5.20 -2.37 -6.41
C HIS A 156 5.96 -1.11 -6.86
N ASP A 157 5.93 -0.81 -8.17
CA ASP A 157 6.54 0.39 -8.72
C ASP A 157 5.94 1.67 -8.08
N LYS A 158 4.61 1.75 -7.97
CA LYS A 158 3.93 2.88 -7.31
C LYS A 158 4.34 3.04 -5.85
N VAL A 159 4.49 1.95 -5.10
CA VAL A 159 4.97 1.99 -3.71
C VAL A 159 6.40 2.47 -3.64
N CYS A 160 7.28 1.92 -4.47
CA CYS A 160 8.71 2.23 -4.42
C CYS A 160 9.04 3.65 -4.91
N HIS A 161 8.17 4.26 -5.70
CA HIS A 161 8.25 5.68 -6.06
C HIS A 161 7.44 6.60 -5.11
N GLY A 162 6.85 6.05 -4.05
CA GLY A 162 6.11 6.85 -3.06
C GLY A 162 4.78 7.40 -3.57
N ALA A 163 4.25 6.88 -4.68
CA ALA A 163 2.98 7.31 -5.26
C ALA A 163 1.76 6.80 -4.47
N ILE A 164 1.88 5.63 -3.84
CA ILE A 164 0.90 5.06 -2.92
C ILE A 164 1.62 4.44 -1.72
N SER A 165 0.92 4.26 -0.60
CA SER A 165 1.47 3.53 0.54
C SER A 165 1.50 2.02 0.29
N LEU A 166 2.39 1.30 0.98
CA LEU A 166 2.41 -0.16 0.94
C LEU A 166 1.07 -0.76 1.38
N SER A 167 0.48 -0.24 2.45
CA SER A 167 -0.82 -0.70 2.95
C SER A 167 -1.95 -0.49 1.93
N GLU A 168 -1.93 0.60 1.17
CA GLU A 168 -2.89 0.84 0.11
C GLU A 168 -2.72 -0.14 -1.05
N ALA A 169 -1.49 -0.46 -1.45
CA ALA A 169 -1.24 -1.47 -2.48
C ALA A 169 -1.72 -2.86 -2.03
N GLN A 170 -1.39 -3.26 -0.79
CA GLN A 170 -1.84 -4.51 -0.19
C GLN A 170 -3.36 -4.63 -0.13
N ARG A 171 -4.05 -3.54 0.27
CA ARG A 171 -5.50 -3.48 0.30
C ARG A 171 -6.11 -3.67 -1.10
N ARG A 172 -5.61 -2.95 -2.10
CA ARG A 172 -6.14 -3.02 -3.47
C ARG A 172 -6.06 -4.42 -4.05
N ILE A 173 -4.91 -5.08 -3.90
CA ILE A 173 -4.72 -6.41 -4.46
C ILE A 173 -5.51 -7.48 -3.69
N ALA A 174 -5.66 -7.33 -2.37
CA ALA A 174 -6.40 -8.29 -1.55
C ALA A 174 -7.92 -8.13 -1.68
N GLU A 175 -8.43 -6.91 -1.78
CA GLU A 175 -9.87 -6.63 -1.84
C GLU A 175 -10.49 -7.08 -3.18
N ASP A 176 -9.93 -6.60 -4.29
CA ASP A 176 -10.40 -6.94 -5.64
C ASP A 176 -9.35 -6.47 -6.67
N TRP A 177 -8.37 -7.30 -6.96
CA TRP A 177 -7.32 -6.94 -7.89
C TRP A 177 -7.84 -6.68 -9.32
N LEU A 178 -8.93 -7.33 -9.74
CA LEU A 178 -9.54 -7.10 -11.06
C LEU A 178 -10.12 -5.69 -11.21
N LYS A 179 -10.83 -5.23 -10.18
CA LYS A 179 -11.36 -3.86 -10.14
C LYS A 179 -10.23 -2.84 -10.27
N TYR A 180 -9.20 -2.98 -9.44
CA TYR A 180 -8.09 -2.02 -9.42
C TYR A 180 -7.16 -2.13 -10.65
N TRP A 181 -7.05 -3.31 -11.24
CA TRP A 181 -6.42 -3.51 -12.54
C TRP A 181 -7.11 -2.69 -13.64
N ASN A 182 -8.44 -2.79 -13.74
CA ASN A 182 -9.25 -2.03 -14.70
C ASN A 182 -9.16 -0.52 -14.44
N GLU A 183 -9.25 -0.08 -13.17
CA GLU A 183 -9.11 1.32 -12.79
C GLU A 183 -7.72 1.90 -13.13
N ALA A 184 -6.69 1.07 -13.11
CA ALA A 184 -5.32 1.45 -13.48
C ALA A 184 -5.10 1.53 -15.00
N GLY A 185 -6.07 1.11 -15.81
CA GLY A 185 -5.98 1.07 -17.27
C GLY A 185 -5.26 -0.17 -17.81
N GLU A 186 -5.34 -1.29 -17.10
CA GLU A 186 -4.77 -2.60 -17.48
C GLU A 186 -3.27 -2.51 -17.77
N PRO A 187 -2.44 -2.11 -16.79
CA PRO A 187 -1.02 -1.81 -16.97
C PRO A 187 -0.16 -2.97 -17.42
#